data_059afdc953d68a2223e707378ebd4bc5
#
_entry.id   059afdc953d68a2223e707378ebd4bc5
#
_cell.length_a   1.000
_cell.length_b   1.000
_cell.length_c   1.000
_cell.angle_alpha   90.00
_cell.angle_beta   90.00
_cell.angle_gamma   90.00
#
_symmetry.space_group_name_H-M   'P 1'
#
loop_
_entity.id
_entity.type
_entity.pdbx_description
1 polymer ?
#
loop_
_entity_poly.entity_id
_entity_poly.type
_entity_poly.pdbx_seq_one_letter_code
_entity_poly.pdbx_strand_id
1 'polypeptide(L)'
;MASTFSNLGFELQTTGENANTWGDKTNVNLELIDERLSSIGTITNTSSFSLPAPSNATKSVNNGAATLKFTGSASSTIVVTMPAKTLLYNVVNSTGQDLTFQCSTTTTTATIKNGQNGVIHSDGSANVYLISTVANDFDDDVTITTGDGALLTLRTSEATVVDGDVLGALQFRASAETGADALAVAASIIAEADDEFDADSAATDFVFKLGTTVAGDDTAI
;
A
#
# COMPACT_ATOMS: atom_id res chain seq x y z
N MET A 1 -12.91 40.72 13.37
CA MET A 1 -12.53 40.00 12.13
C MET A 1 -12.93 38.52 12.32
N ALA A 2 -13.40 37.85 11.29
CA ALA A 2 -13.77 36.45 11.40
C ALA A 2 -12.51 35.57 11.42
N SER A 3 -12.56 34.46 12.16
CA SER A 3 -11.51 33.42 12.15
C SER A 3 -11.23 32.93 10.75
N THR A 4 -9.99 32.57 10.50
CA THR A 4 -9.56 31.87 9.30
C THR A 4 -9.26 30.40 9.62
N PHE A 5 -9.12 29.56 8.58
CA PHE A 5 -8.86 28.13 8.78
C PHE A 5 -7.61 27.71 8.03
N SER A 6 -6.83 26.83 8.67
CA SER A 6 -5.68 26.19 8.05
C SER A 6 -6.10 25.18 6.97
N ASN A 7 -5.12 24.64 6.22
CA ASN A 7 -5.36 23.55 5.26
C ASN A 7 -6.02 22.32 5.91
N LEU A 8 -5.69 22.04 7.16
CA LEU A 8 -6.22 20.90 7.91
C LEU A 8 -7.51 21.24 8.69
N GLY A 9 -8.09 22.43 8.48
CA GLY A 9 -9.35 22.83 9.11
C GLY A 9 -9.21 23.37 10.54
N PHE A 10 -8.00 23.62 11.04
CA PHE A 10 -7.81 24.25 12.36
C PHE A 10 -8.27 25.71 12.33
N GLU A 11 -9.04 26.10 13.32
CA GLU A 11 -9.47 27.49 13.45
C GLU A 11 -8.30 28.36 13.97
N LEU A 12 -7.90 29.31 13.11
CA LEU A 12 -6.88 30.31 13.48
C LEU A 12 -7.59 31.52 14.09
N GLN A 13 -7.60 31.58 15.41
CA GLN A 13 -8.34 32.56 16.15
C GLN A 13 -7.72 33.97 16.02
N THR A 14 -8.55 34.97 15.74
CA THR A 14 -8.13 36.37 15.74
C THR A 14 -8.19 36.95 17.17
N THR A 15 -7.27 37.83 17.51
CA THR A 15 -7.25 38.50 18.82
C THR A 15 -8.57 39.19 19.08
N GLY A 16 -9.18 38.93 20.25
CA GLY A 16 -10.47 39.48 20.67
C GLY A 16 -11.69 38.74 20.14
N GLU A 17 -11.50 37.70 19.30
CA GLU A 17 -12.55 36.80 18.85
C GLU A 17 -12.75 35.65 19.84
N ASN A 18 -13.91 34.98 19.76
CA ASN A 18 -14.23 33.82 20.60
C ASN A 18 -14.19 34.12 22.13
N ALA A 19 -14.51 35.34 22.54
CA ALA A 19 -14.64 35.66 23.95
C ALA A 19 -15.62 34.69 24.63
N ASN A 20 -15.19 34.05 25.71
CA ASN A 20 -15.86 32.98 26.46
C ASN A 20 -15.99 31.62 25.76
N THR A 21 -15.54 31.46 24.52
CA THR A 21 -15.59 30.18 23.76
C THR A 21 -14.23 29.76 23.25
N TRP A 22 -13.16 30.48 23.52
CA TRP A 22 -11.81 30.18 23.03
C TRP A 22 -11.33 28.76 23.46
N GLY A 23 -11.72 28.36 24.69
CA GLY A 23 -11.40 27.03 25.20
C GLY A 23 -12.03 25.92 24.36
N ASP A 24 -13.30 26.09 23.98
CA ASP A 24 -14.00 25.11 23.11
C ASP A 24 -13.33 25.03 21.73
N LYS A 25 -12.95 26.18 21.16
CA LYS A 25 -12.24 26.27 19.89
C LYS A 25 -10.87 25.62 19.94
N THR A 26 -10.15 25.81 21.03
CA THR A 26 -8.85 25.17 21.26
C THR A 26 -9.00 23.65 21.37
N ASN A 27 -10.00 23.17 22.11
CA ASN A 27 -10.27 21.76 22.25
C ASN A 27 -10.62 21.12 20.91
N VAL A 28 -11.46 21.76 20.09
CA VAL A 28 -11.76 21.29 18.73
C VAL A 28 -10.49 21.17 17.89
N ASN A 29 -9.58 22.14 17.97
CA ASN A 29 -8.31 22.07 17.25
C ASN A 29 -7.42 20.91 17.74
N LEU A 30 -7.38 20.65 19.06
CA LEU A 30 -6.63 19.52 19.63
C LEU A 30 -7.23 18.17 19.19
N GLU A 31 -8.55 18.04 19.18
CA GLU A 31 -9.24 16.85 18.66
C GLU A 31 -8.94 16.61 17.17
N LEU A 32 -8.90 17.67 16.36
CA LEU A 32 -8.50 17.57 14.95
C LEU A 32 -7.04 17.13 14.78
N ILE A 33 -6.14 17.58 15.65
CA ILE A 33 -4.75 17.15 15.64
C ILE A 33 -4.67 15.66 15.97
N ASP A 34 -5.40 15.19 16.98
CA ASP A 34 -5.46 13.77 17.34
C ASP A 34 -5.98 12.92 16.18
N GLU A 35 -7.09 13.31 15.56
CA GLU A 35 -7.61 12.63 14.36
C GLU A 35 -6.57 12.54 13.23
N ARG A 36 -5.82 13.63 12.98
CA ARG A 36 -4.80 13.67 11.93
C ARG A 36 -3.60 12.80 12.21
N LEU A 37 -3.32 12.49 13.46
CA LEU A 37 -2.16 11.70 13.85
C LEU A 37 -2.46 10.23 14.06
N SER A 38 -3.66 9.87 14.49
CA SER A 38 -3.92 8.52 15.02
C SER A 38 -5.14 7.80 14.44
N SER A 39 -6.08 8.49 13.78
CA SER A 39 -7.35 7.87 13.43
C SER A 39 -7.37 7.18 12.06
N ILE A 40 -8.32 6.25 11.90
CA ILE A 40 -8.64 5.59 10.64
C ILE A 40 -10.07 5.97 10.26
N GLY A 41 -10.22 6.64 9.14
CA GLY A 41 -11.52 6.95 8.54
C GLY A 41 -11.92 5.89 7.51
N THR A 42 -13.08 5.26 7.70
CA THR A 42 -13.60 4.31 6.72
C THR A 42 -14.54 4.99 5.74
N ILE A 43 -14.24 4.88 4.45
CA ILE A 43 -15.03 5.41 3.35
C ILE A 43 -15.61 4.23 2.58
N THR A 44 -16.93 4.06 2.63
CA THR A 44 -17.60 3.01 1.86
C THR A 44 -18.16 3.63 0.60
N ASN A 45 -17.57 3.31 -0.54
CA ASN A 45 -18.01 3.82 -1.83
C ASN A 45 -17.76 2.80 -2.94
N THR A 46 -18.64 2.78 -3.93
CA THR A 46 -18.60 1.87 -5.08
C THR A 46 -18.46 2.60 -6.41
N SER A 47 -18.36 3.93 -6.38
CA SER A 47 -18.23 4.79 -7.55
C SER A 47 -17.32 5.98 -7.30
N SER A 48 -16.90 6.64 -8.38
CA SER A 48 -16.05 7.84 -8.30
C SER A 48 -16.75 8.99 -7.56
N PHE A 49 -15.98 9.76 -6.79
CA PHE A 49 -16.51 10.86 -5.97
C PHE A 49 -15.43 11.91 -5.66
N SER A 50 -15.87 13.05 -5.13
CA SER A 50 -14.96 14.08 -4.62
C SER A 50 -14.82 13.95 -3.10
N LEU A 51 -13.59 13.86 -2.62
CA LEU A 51 -13.29 13.87 -1.19
C LEU A 51 -13.49 15.29 -0.64
N PRO A 52 -14.35 15.49 0.37
CA PRO A 52 -14.55 16.82 0.96
C PRO A 52 -13.26 17.37 1.57
N ALA A 53 -13.10 18.69 1.57
CA ALA A 53 -11.98 19.30 2.27
C ALA A 53 -12.13 19.09 3.80
N PRO A 54 -11.01 18.88 4.50
CA PRO A 54 -11.02 18.84 5.96
C PRO A 54 -11.55 20.15 6.56
N SER A 55 -12.40 20.05 7.59
CA SER A 55 -12.92 21.23 8.30
C SER A 55 -13.14 20.92 9.77
N ASN A 56 -13.17 21.96 10.61
CA ASN A 56 -13.49 21.82 12.02
C ASN A 56 -14.94 21.43 12.30
N ALA A 57 -15.84 21.71 11.36
CA ALA A 57 -17.25 21.33 11.46
C ALA A 57 -17.49 19.85 11.17
N THR A 58 -16.52 19.16 10.57
CA THR A 58 -16.64 17.79 10.07
C THR A 58 -15.59 16.86 10.69
N LYS A 59 -15.21 17.09 11.94
CA LYS A 59 -14.22 16.26 12.65
C LYS A 59 -14.59 14.77 12.73
N SER A 60 -15.86 14.44 12.60
CA SER A 60 -16.34 13.06 12.56
C SER A 60 -16.43 12.47 11.13
N VAL A 61 -16.07 13.25 10.11
CA VAL A 61 -16.07 12.78 8.72
C VAL A 61 -14.70 12.18 8.39
N ASN A 62 -14.73 11.02 7.77
CA ASN A 62 -13.58 10.15 7.52
C ASN A 62 -12.38 10.82 6.84
N ASN A 63 -12.59 11.92 6.09
CA ASN A 63 -11.53 12.68 5.42
C ASN A 63 -10.60 13.47 6.36
N GLY A 64 -10.91 13.50 7.65
CA GLY A 64 -10.06 14.06 8.71
C GLY A 64 -9.00 13.11 9.23
N ALA A 65 -9.12 11.84 9.00
CA ALA A 65 -8.26 10.80 9.56
C ALA A 65 -6.83 10.79 8.97
N ALA A 66 -5.89 10.26 9.73
CA ALA A 66 -4.52 10.00 9.27
C ALA A 66 -4.49 8.93 8.17
N THR A 67 -5.36 7.93 8.30
CA THR A 67 -5.50 6.82 7.37
C THR A 67 -6.91 6.79 6.80
N LEU A 68 -7.03 6.73 5.48
CA LEU A 68 -8.29 6.54 4.78
C LEU A 68 -8.40 5.09 4.32
N LYS A 69 -9.35 4.35 4.91
CA LYS A 69 -9.67 2.99 4.50
C LYS A 69 -10.89 3.01 3.57
N PHE A 70 -10.65 2.68 2.31
CA PHE A 70 -11.71 2.54 1.32
C PHE A 70 -12.23 1.11 1.31
N THR A 71 -13.54 0.96 1.40
CA THR A 71 -14.24 -0.33 1.40
C THR A 71 -15.44 -0.28 0.46
N GLY A 72 -15.96 -1.45 0.13
CA GLY A 72 -17.10 -1.60 -0.78
C GLY A 72 -16.81 -2.66 -1.84
N SER A 73 -17.80 -2.94 -2.67
CA SER A 73 -17.67 -3.86 -3.80
C SER A 73 -17.87 -3.05 -5.09
N ALA A 74 -16.81 -2.40 -5.53
CA ALA A 74 -16.83 -1.63 -6.77
C ALA A 74 -16.80 -2.58 -7.99
N SER A 75 -17.44 -2.18 -9.07
CA SER A 75 -17.43 -2.91 -10.35
C SER A 75 -16.40 -2.37 -11.36
N SER A 76 -15.79 -1.23 -11.04
CA SER A 76 -14.78 -0.57 -11.87
C SER A 76 -13.88 0.30 -11.01
N THR A 77 -12.74 0.74 -11.56
CA THR A 77 -11.84 1.70 -10.92
C THR A 77 -12.58 2.90 -10.36
N ILE A 78 -12.30 3.25 -9.11
CA ILE A 78 -12.85 4.42 -8.44
C ILE A 78 -11.89 5.59 -8.59
N VAL A 79 -12.38 6.69 -9.14
CA VAL A 79 -11.63 7.95 -9.19
C VAL A 79 -12.02 8.81 -7.99
N VAL A 80 -11.03 9.15 -7.17
CA VAL A 80 -11.19 10.03 -6.01
C VAL A 80 -10.61 11.39 -6.33
N THR A 81 -11.48 12.40 -6.46
CA THR A 81 -11.04 13.78 -6.68
C THR A 81 -10.69 14.41 -5.34
N MET A 82 -9.43 14.79 -5.20
CA MET A 82 -8.88 15.41 -3.98
C MET A 82 -9.36 16.87 -3.86
N PRO A 83 -9.57 17.36 -2.63
CA PRO A 83 -9.87 18.78 -2.42
C PRO A 83 -8.65 19.65 -2.75
N ALA A 84 -8.89 20.94 -3.06
CA ALA A 84 -7.84 21.93 -3.33
C ALA A 84 -7.08 22.31 -2.05
N LYS A 85 -6.41 21.34 -1.45
CA LYS A 85 -5.63 21.42 -0.21
C LYS A 85 -4.39 20.55 -0.32
N THR A 86 -3.29 21.01 0.23
CA THR A 86 -2.08 20.19 0.41
C THR A 86 -2.32 19.19 1.53
N LEU A 87 -2.37 17.90 1.20
CA LEU A 87 -2.75 16.83 2.12
C LEU A 87 -1.88 15.60 1.93
N LEU A 88 -1.58 14.93 3.02
CA LEU A 88 -0.91 13.64 3.06
C LEU A 88 -1.86 12.62 3.71
N TYR A 89 -2.01 11.46 3.09
CA TYR A 89 -2.83 10.36 3.62
C TYR A 89 -2.12 9.01 3.48
N ASN A 90 -2.25 8.19 4.51
CA ASN A 90 -2.14 6.76 4.33
C ASN A 90 -3.46 6.25 3.74
N VAL A 91 -3.39 5.36 2.76
CA VAL A 91 -4.56 4.81 2.08
C VAL A 91 -4.53 3.30 2.18
N VAL A 92 -5.68 2.71 2.54
CA VAL A 92 -5.91 1.27 2.50
C VAL A 92 -7.02 1.01 1.48
N ASN A 93 -6.71 0.27 0.42
CA ASN A 93 -7.67 -0.07 -0.62
C ASN A 93 -8.22 -1.48 -0.41
N SER A 94 -9.49 -1.58 -0.01
CA SER A 94 -10.24 -2.83 0.15
C SER A 94 -11.56 -2.79 -0.65
N THR A 95 -11.57 -2.17 -1.84
CA THR A 95 -12.80 -1.96 -2.64
C THR A 95 -13.04 -3.04 -3.69
N GLY A 96 -12.09 -3.93 -3.92
CA GLY A 96 -12.13 -4.90 -5.01
C GLY A 96 -11.66 -4.34 -6.36
N GLN A 97 -11.36 -3.05 -6.46
CA GLN A 97 -10.91 -2.36 -7.67
C GLN A 97 -9.81 -1.33 -7.34
N ASP A 98 -9.13 -0.83 -8.35
CA ASP A 98 -8.11 0.20 -8.19
C ASP A 98 -8.72 1.53 -7.76
N LEU A 99 -7.99 2.29 -6.94
CA LEU A 99 -8.30 3.68 -6.57
C LEU A 99 -7.34 4.61 -7.27
N THR A 100 -7.85 5.51 -8.09
CA THR A 100 -7.05 6.57 -8.73
C THR A 100 -7.37 7.91 -8.07
N PHE A 101 -6.37 8.55 -7.50
CA PHE A 101 -6.46 9.86 -6.87
C PHE A 101 -6.01 10.94 -7.85
N GLN A 102 -6.80 11.99 -7.98
CA GLN A 102 -6.52 13.13 -8.86
C GLN A 102 -6.94 14.45 -8.22
N CYS A 103 -6.39 15.57 -8.68
CA CYS A 103 -6.94 16.90 -8.41
C CYS A 103 -7.99 17.28 -9.45
N SER A 104 -8.76 18.34 -9.21
CA SER A 104 -9.75 18.84 -10.18
C SER A 104 -9.13 19.30 -11.49
N THR A 105 -7.90 19.83 -11.45
CA THR A 105 -7.10 20.20 -12.63
C THR A 105 -5.89 19.27 -12.67
N THR A 106 -6.10 18.05 -13.18
CA THR A 106 -5.12 16.97 -13.03
C THR A 106 -3.96 17.08 -14.01
N THR A 107 -2.74 17.01 -13.49
CA THR A 107 -1.51 16.78 -14.27
C THR A 107 -0.90 15.42 -13.92
N THR A 108 -0.88 15.06 -12.63
CA THR A 108 -0.35 13.78 -12.14
C THR A 108 -1.37 13.11 -11.24
N THR A 109 -1.54 11.81 -11.40
CA THR A 109 -2.43 10.97 -10.58
C THR A 109 -1.63 9.95 -9.80
N ALA A 110 -2.19 9.48 -8.66
CA ALA A 110 -1.66 8.36 -7.89
C ALA A 110 -2.68 7.22 -7.89
N THR A 111 -2.24 6.00 -8.16
CA THR A 111 -3.10 4.81 -8.13
C THR A 111 -2.66 3.86 -7.03
N ILE A 112 -3.59 3.47 -6.17
CA ILE A 112 -3.43 2.39 -5.18
C ILE A 112 -4.21 1.19 -5.70
N LYS A 113 -3.52 0.12 -6.05
CA LYS A 113 -4.11 -1.11 -6.57
C LYS A 113 -5.03 -1.77 -5.55
N ASN A 114 -5.95 -2.58 -6.03
CA ASN A 114 -6.81 -3.37 -5.15
C ASN A 114 -5.99 -4.23 -4.18
N GLY A 115 -6.36 -4.21 -2.89
CA GLY A 115 -5.68 -4.94 -1.83
C GLY A 115 -4.38 -4.31 -1.35
N GLN A 116 -3.91 -3.22 -1.96
CA GLN A 116 -2.68 -2.53 -1.57
C GLN A 116 -2.94 -1.40 -0.58
N ASN A 117 -1.87 -1.02 0.10
CA ASN A 117 -1.78 0.17 0.93
C ASN A 117 -0.74 1.12 0.34
N GLY A 118 -0.91 2.42 0.55
CA GLY A 118 0.06 3.38 0.07
C GLY A 118 -0.04 4.71 0.78
N VAL A 119 0.94 5.56 0.55
CA VAL A 119 0.97 6.94 1.02
C VAL A 119 0.87 7.86 -0.18
N ILE A 120 -0.14 8.73 -0.18
CA ILE A 120 -0.35 9.72 -1.23
C ILE A 120 -0.17 11.14 -0.68
N HIS A 121 0.33 12.03 -1.53
CA HIS A 121 0.45 13.45 -1.27
C HIS A 121 -0.22 14.25 -2.38
N SER A 122 -1.21 15.08 -2.03
CA SER A 122 -1.81 16.07 -2.92
C SER A 122 -1.15 17.43 -2.70
N ASP A 123 -0.74 18.10 -3.77
CA ASP A 123 -0.22 19.47 -3.70
C ASP A 123 -1.33 20.53 -3.56
N GLY A 124 -2.59 20.10 -3.62
CA GLY A 124 -3.76 20.96 -3.52
C GLY A 124 -4.09 21.74 -4.79
N SER A 125 -3.40 21.49 -5.89
CA SER A 125 -3.54 22.19 -7.15
C SER A 125 -3.80 21.22 -8.30
N ALA A 126 -2.78 20.54 -8.80
CA ALA A 126 -2.85 19.74 -10.01
C ALA A 126 -2.33 18.30 -9.84
N ASN A 127 -1.56 18.02 -8.79
CA ASN A 127 -0.83 16.77 -8.70
C ASN A 127 -1.19 15.97 -7.45
N VAL A 128 -1.32 14.66 -7.64
CA VAL A 128 -1.32 13.69 -6.56
C VAL A 128 -0.15 12.72 -6.79
N TYR A 129 0.75 12.66 -5.84
CA TYR A 129 1.94 11.82 -5.89
C TYR A 129 1.75 10.58 -5.04
N LEU A 130 2.17 9.45 -5.56
CA LEU A 130 2.35 8.23 -4.81
C LEU A 130 3.75 8.27 -4.16
N ILE A 131 3.80 8.38 -2.83
CA ILE A 131 5.06 8.47 -2.09
C ILE A 131 5.63 7.07 -1.83
N SER A 132 4.76 6.13 -1.49
CA SER A 132 5.13 4.75 -1.21
C SER A 132 3.93 3.84 -1.34
N THR A 133 4.14 2.64 -1.85
CA THR A 133 3.21 1.51 -1.73
C THR A 133 3.86 0.44 -0.87
N VAL A 134 3.04 -0.24 -0.05
CA VAL A 134 3.41 -1.54 0.52
C VAL A 134 2.76 -2.57 -0.39
N ALA A 135 3.48 -2.98 -1.41
CA ALA A 135 3.08 -4.06 -2.30
C ALA A 135 3.82 -5.33 -1.88
N ASN A 136 3.10 -6.44 -1.79
CA ASN A 136 3.72 -7.76 -1.79
C ASN A 136 4.05 -8.21 -3.22
N ASP A 137 3.53 -7.47 -4.22
CA ASP A 137 3.76 -7.70 -5.65
C ASP A 137 4.42 -6.48 -6.27
N PHE A 138 5.36 -6.70 -7.17
CA PHE A 138 5.98 -5.67 -8.00
C PHE A 138 5.34 -5.76 -9.40
N ASP A 139 4.72 -4.66 -9.84
CA ASP A 139 4.09 -4.60 -11.18
C ASP A 139 5.11 -4.36 -12.30
N ASP A 140 6.32 -3.90 -11.94
CA ASP A 140 7.43 -3.59 -12.83
C ASP A 140 8.68 -4.39 -12.45
N ASP A 141 9.75 -4.22 -13.21
CA ASP A 141 11.03 -4.86 -12.96
C ASP A 141 11.58 -4.53 -11.58
N VAL A 142 12.11 -5.54 -10.87
CA VAL A 142 12.85 -5.37 -9.63
C VAL A 142 14.33 -5.19 -9.97
N THR A 143 14.85 -3.99 -9.77
CA THR A 143 16.26 -3.69 -9.96
C THR A 143 16.93 -3.43 -8.63
N ILE A 144 17.97 -4.22 -8.30
CA ILE A 144 18.80 -4.03 -7.11
C ILE A 144 20.13 -3.44 -7.54
N THR A 145 20.37 -2.17 -7.17
CA THR A 145 21.61 -1.45 -7.51
C THR A 145 22.32 -1.02 -6.24
N THR A 146 23.59 -1.39 -6.10
CA THR A 146 24.46 -0.94 -5.01
C THR A 146 25.84 -0.57 -5.54
N GLY A 147 26.60 0.22 -4.77
CA GLY A 147 27.97 0.62 -5.15
C GLY A 147 28.99 -0.52 -5.15
N ASP A 148 28.78 -1.53 -4.28
CA ASP A 148 29.75 -2.60 -3.99
C ASP A 148 29.26 -4.01 -4.41
N GLY A 149 28.24 -4.08 -5.24
CA GLY A 149 27.62 -5.34 -5.68
C GLY A 149 26.24 -5.56 -5.04
N ALA A 150 25.28 -5.93 -5.86
CA ALA A 150 23.91 -6.21 -5.42
C ALA A 150 23.78 -7.63 -4.87
N LEU A 151 23.08 -7.79 -3.76
CA LEU A 151 22.80 -9.07 -3.14
C LEU A 151 21.28 -9.24 -2.95
N LEU A 152 20.74 -10.32 -3.49
CA LEU A 152 19.40 -10.82 -3.15
C LEU A 152 19.56 -12.06 -2.27
N THR A 153 19.12 -11.98 -1.01
CA THR A 153 19.13 -13.10 -0.09
C THR A 153 17.74 -13.73 -0.01
N LEU A 154 17.63 -14.98 -0.40
CA LEU A 154 16.47 -15.83 -0.17
C LEU A 154 16.83 -16.82 0.92
N ARG A 155 16.06 -16.89 2.01
CA ARG A 155 16.32 -17.80 3.12
C ARG A 155 15.03 -18.31 3.74
N THR A 156 15.06 -19.56 4.22
CA THR A 156 14.04 -20.05 5.15
C THR A 156 14.17 -19.37 6.51
N SER A 157 13.07 -19.30 7.26
CA SER A 157 13.04 -18.89 8.67
C SER A 157 13.02 -20.10 9.61
N GLU A 158 13.16 -21.31 9.08
CA GLU A 158 13.14 -22.54 9.83
C GLU A 158 14.33 -22.61 10.80
N ALA A 159 14.08 -23.08 12.02
CA ALA A 159 15.09 -23.13 13.07
C ALA A 159 15.97 -24.39 12.98
N THR A 160 15.47 -25.44 12.34
CA THR A 160 16.19 -26.71 12.10
C THR A 160 16.03 -27.06 10.64
N VAL A 161 17.11 -27.00 9.88
CA VAL A 161 17.15 -27.36 8.48
C VAL A 161 17.61 -28.81 8.36
N VAL A 162 16.84 -29.63 7.66
CA VAL A 162 17.14 -31.05 7.45
C VAL A 162 17.14 -31.38 5.96
N ASP A 163 17.56 -32.56 5.60
CA ASP A 163 17.56 -33.08 4.23
C ASP A 163 16.19 -32.89 3.56
N GLY A 164 16.20 -32.34 2.36
CA GLY A 164 15.00 -32.02 1.56
C GLY A 164 14.34 -30.67 1.84
N ASP A 165 14.82 -29.89 2.82
CA ASP A 165 14.27 -28.56 3.10
C ASP A 165 14.68 -27.55 2.05
N VAL A 166 13.69 -26.76 1.57
CA VAL A 166 13.94 -25.66 0.63
C VAL A 166 14.48 -24.45 1.34
N LEU A 167 15.72 -24.07 1.07
CA LEU A 167 16.37 -22.87 1.62
C LEU A 167 15.91 -21.60 0.95
N GLY A 168 15.63 -21.68 -0.36
CA GLY A 168 15.12 -20.59 -1.16
C GLY A 168 14.83 -21.03 -2.60
N ALA A 169 13.91 -20.35 -3.26
CA ALA A 169 13.53 -20.67 -4.63
C ALA A 169 13.22 -19.43 -5.46
N LEU A 170 13.59 -19.46 -6.74
CA LEU A 170 13.09 -18.59 -7.79
C LEU A 170 12.12 -19.40 -8.64
N GLN A 171 10.87 -18.96 -8.73
CA GLN A 171 9.83 -19.64 -9.50
C GLN A 171 9.34 -18.77 -10.65
N PHE A 172 9.24 -19.36 -11.83
CA PHE A 172 8.66 -18.76 -13.03
C PHE A 172 7.26 -19.34 -13.22
N ARG A 173 6.24 -18.51 -13.16
CA ARG A 173 4.84 -18.92 -13.30
C ARG A 173 4.18 -18.17 -14.43
N ALA A 174 3.23 -18.81 -15.11
CA ALA A 174 2.33 -18.10 -16.00
C ALA A 174 1.36 -17.24 -15.18
N SER A 175 1.14 -16.00 -15.59
CA SER A 175 0.15 -15.13 -14.97
C SER A 175 -1.22 -15.32 -15.60
N ALA A 176 -2.28 -15.37 -14.79
CA ALA A 176 -3.67 -15.12 -15.19
C ALA A 176 -4.25 -15.96 -16.36
N GLU A 177 -3.71 -17.13 -16.64
CA GLU A 177 -4.40 -18.10 -17.49
C GLU A 177 -5.68 -18.57 -16.79
N THR A 178 -6.78 -18.69 -17.55
CA THR A 178 -8.05 -19.20 -17.01
C THR A 178 -8.04 -20.73 -17.11
N GLY A 179 -7.85 -21.42 -15.98
CA GLY A 179 -7.88 -22.88 -15.94
C GLY A 179 -7.20 -23.44 -14.70
N ALA A 180 -7.12 -24.75 -14.62
CA ALA A 180 -6.46 -25.46 -13.52
C ALA A 180 -4.94 -25.20 -13.46
N ASP A 181 -4.34 -24.74 -14.55
CA ASP A 181 -2.91 -24.50 -14.72
C ASP A 181 -2.48 -23.05 -14.44
N ALA A 182 -3.43 -22.17 -14.08
CA ALA A 182 -3.20 -20.73 -13.88
C ALA A 182 -2.13 -20.39 -12.83
N LEU A 183 -1.80 -21.31 -11.94
CA LEU A 183 -0.81 -21.17 -10.89
C LEU A 183 0.34 -22.17 -11.01
N ALA A 184 0.42 -22.91 -12.12
CA ALA A 184 1.48 -23.90 -12.32
C ALA A 184 2.85 -23.20 -12.39
N VAL A 185 3.83 -23.79 -11.73
CA VAL A 185 5.23 -23.38 -11.84
C VAL A 185 5.78 -23.91 -13.16
N ALA A 186 6.09 -23.01 -14.10
CA ALA A 186 6.64 -23.38 -15.40
C ALA A 186 8.12 -23.75 -15.32
N ALA A 187 8.87 -23.11 -14.41
CA ALA A 187 10.26 -23.43 -14.14
C ALA A 187 10.63 -22.94 -12.73
N SER A 188 11.66 -23.54 -12.12
CA SER A 188 12.22 -23.06 -10.85
C SER A 188 13.71 -23.33 -10.73
N ILE A 189 14.38 -22.50 -9.95
CA ILE A 189 15.73 -22.70 -9.44
C ILE A 189 15.58 -22.78 -7.93
N ILE A 190 15.97 -23.89 -7.33
CA ILE A 190 15.77 -24.19 -5.90
C ILE A 190 17.14 -24.48 -5.28
N ALA A 191 17.40 -23.91 -4.10
CA ALA A 191 18.43 -24.38 -3.21
C ALA A 191 17.76 -25.24 -2.13
N GLU A 192 18.16 -26.50 -2.05
CA GLU A 192 17.61 -27.52 -1.16
C GLU A 192 18.71 -28.10 -0.29
N ALA A 193 18.44 -28.34 0.98
CA ALA A 193 19.40 -28.99 1.86
C ALA A 193 19.54 -30.46 1.50
N ASP A 194 20.78 -30.95 1.39
CA ASP A 194 21.14 -32.35 1.12
C ASP A 194 21.58 -33.11 2.38
N ASP A 195 21.50 -32.43 3.54
CA ASP A 195 21.76 -32.99 4.86
C ASP A 195 21.24 -32.03 5.94
N GLU A 196 21.25 -32.46 7.20
CA GLU A 196 21.00 -31.58 8.35
C GLU A 196 22.08 -30.49 8.43
N PHE A 197 21.64 -29.22 8.57
CA PHE A 197 22.56 -28.11 8.79
C PHE A 197 23.00 -28.09 10.24
N ASP A 198 24.28 -28.36 10.45
CA ASP A 198 24.91 -28.32 11.77
C ASP A 198 26.26 -27.54 11.74
N ALA A 199 27.08 -27.69 12.79
CA ALA A 199 28.35 -26.97 12.88
C ALA A 199 29.37 -27.42 11.80
N ASP A 200 29.22 -28.62 11.27
CA ASP A 200 30.17 -29.28 10.38
C ASP A 200 29.62 -29.53 8.96
N SER A 201 28.30 -29.33 8.75
CA SER A 201 27.60 -29.56 7.46
C SER A 201 26.67 -28.43 7.07
N ALA A 202 26.76 -28.00 5.83
CA ALA A 202 25.81 -27.13 5.14
C ALA A 202 25.67 -27.64 3.69
N ALA A 203 25.51 -28.96 3.55
CA ALA A 203 25.38 -29.57 2.24
C ALA A 203 24.09 -29.08 1.55
N THR A 204 24.24 -28.66 0.30
CA THR A 204 23.14 -28.00 -0.45
C THR A 204 23.17 -28.41 -1.91
N ASP A 205 22.02 -28.78 -2.42
CA ASP A 205 21.78 -29.03 -3.82
C ASP A 205 21.19 -27.80 -4.52
N PHE A 206 21.64 -27.57 -5.76
CA PHE A 206 21.01 -26.65 -6.69
C PHE A 206 20.15 -27.45 -7.67
N VAL A 207 18.82 -27.32 -7.56
CA VAL A 207 17.86 -28.07 -8.38
C VAL A 207 17.22 -27.14 -9.39
N PHE A 208 17.34 -27.48 -10.69
CA PHE A 208 16.65 -26.79 -11.78
C PHE A 208 15.47 -27.66 -12.21
N LYS A 209 14.25 -27.15 -12.04
CA LYS A 209 13.03 -27.86 -12.44
C LYS A 209 12.39 -27.16 -13.63
N LEU A 210 11.94 -27.94 -14.62
CA LEU A 210 11.09 -27.49 -15.71
C LEU A 210 9.73 -28.18 -15.56
N GLY A 211 8.66 -27.40 -15.66
CA GLY A 211 7.31 -27.92 -15.71
C GLY A 211 7.08 -28.65 -17.04
N THR A 212 6.34 -29.73 -16.99
CA THR A 212 5.96 -30.54 -18.17
C THR A 212 4.48 -30.31 -18.50
N THR A 213 4.08 -30.64 -19.72
CA THR A 213 2.67 -30.56 -20.15
C THR A 213 1.76 -31.61 -19.49
N VAL A 214 2.31 -32.47 -18.64
CA VAL A 214 1.56 -33.50 -17.89
C VAL A 214 1.71 -33.18 -16.42
N ALA A 215 0.59 -32.89 -15.74
CA ALA A 215 0.56 -32.59 -14.31
C ALA A 215 1.28 -33.73 -13.54
N GLY A 216 2.38 -33.38 -12.88
CA GLY A 216 3.09 -34.24 -11.95
C GLY A 216 4.43 -34.84 -12.45
N ASP A 217 4.93 -34.47 -13.62
CA ASP A 217 6.23 -34.90 -14.08
C ASP A 217 7.22 -33.75 -14.19
N ASP A 218 7.84 -33.40 -13.06
CA ASP A 218 8.95 -32.45 -12.99
C ASP A 218 10.24 -33.21 -13.34
N THR A 219 10.85 -32.87 -14.46
CA THR A 219 12.19 -33.41 -14.82
C THR A 219 13.24 -32.44 -14.31
N ALA A 220 14.02 -32.85 -13.31
CA ALA A 220 15.27 -32.17 -12.95
C ALA A 220 16.27 -32.32 -14.10
N ILE A 221 17.01 -31.26 -14.42
CA ILE A 221 18.12 -31.27 -15.37
C ILE A 221 19.41 -31.23 -14.58
#